data_020cb0c60549efa9e315192523ec7086
#
_entry.id   020cb0c60549efa9e315192523ec7086
#
_cell.length_a   1.000
_cell.length_b   1.000
_cell.length_c   1.000
_cell.angle_alpha   90.00
_cell.angle_beta   90.00
_cell.angle_gamma   90.00
#
_symmetry.space_group_name_H-M   'P 1'
#
loop_
_entity.id
_entity.type
_entity.pdbx_description
1 polymer ?
#
loop_
_entity_poly.entity_id
_entity_poly.type
_entity_poly.pdbx_seq_one_letter_code
_entity_poly.pdbx_strand_id
1 'polypeptide(L)'
;MSREPIDRTHPGAHTAPEASVTPEAPVGPVEPVGIDELLDRVREELDRIEPREAFAAAADGALLVDIRYAELRDRDGLIPGALVVERNELEWRLDPLGSHRAAEATSHDLHVVVICNEGYASSLAAVSLRQLGLHRATDLVGGFQAWKAEGLPVSH
;
A
#
# COMPACT_ATOMS: atom_id res chain seq x y z
N MET A 1 2.23 -29.07 -54.90
CA MET A 1 1.50 -28.39 -53.83
C MET A 1 2.33 -27.20 -53.38
N SER A 2 1.96 -26.03 -53.88
CA SER A 2 2.64 -24.78 -53.57
C SER A 2 2.09 -24.28 -52.20
N ARG A 3 2.97 -24.16 -51.24
CA ARG A 3 2.62 -23.48 -50.00
C ARG A 3 2.79 -21.98 -50.23
N GLU A 4 1.69 -21.25 -50.20
CA GLU A 4 1.74 -19.81 -50.20
C GLU A 4 2.45 -19.31 -48.90
N PRO A 5 3.32 -18.30 -49.01
CA PRO A 5 3.93 -17.70 -47.81
C PRO A 5 2.85 -16.95 -47.07
N ILE A 6 2.75 -17.26 -45.79
CA ILE A 6 1.92 -16.50 -44.87
C ILE A 6 2.54 -15.11 -44.73
N ASP A 7 1.88 -14.13 -45.31
CA ASP A 7 2.23 -12.72 -45.11
C ASP A 7 1.99 -12.36 -43.65
N ARG A 8 3.08 -12.30 -42.87
CA ARG A 8 3.06 -11.76 -41.52
C ARG A 8 3.28 -10.25 -41.60
N THR A 9 2.32 -9.53 -42.14
CA THR A 9 2.26 -8.10 -41.91
C THR A 9 1.85 -7.91 -40.46
N HIS A 10 2.81 -7.65 -39.60
CA HIS A 10 2.52 -7.09 -38.32
C HIS A 10 1.81 -5.75 -38.51
N PRO A 11 0.63 -5.54 -37.94
CA PRO A 11 0.06 -4.20 -37.91
C PRO A 11 1.08 -3.29 -37.22
N GLY A 12 1.32 -2.16 -37.85
CA GLY A 12 2.37 -1.23 -37.51
C GLY A 12 2.41 -0.92 -36.02
N ALA A 13 3.64 -0.79 -35.53
CA ALA A 13 3.89 -0.35 -34.18
C ALA A 13 3.00 0.87 -33.87
N HIS A 14 2.15 0.71 -32.86
CA HIS A 14 1.51 1.87 -32.28
C HIS A 14 2.62 2.73 -31.69
N THR A 15 2.99 3.80 -32.38
CA THR A 15 3.75 4.86 -31.78
C THR A 15 2.83 5.47 -30.73
N ALA A 16 3.06 5.10 -29.48
CA ALA A 16 2.47 5.84 -28.37
C ALA A 16 2.84 7.31 -28.57
N PRO A 17 1.90 8.25 -28.38
CA PRO A 17 2.27 9.66 -28.38
C PRO A 17 3.42 9.86 -27.42
N GLU A 18 4.50 10.49 -27.89
CA GLU A 18 5.59 10.86 -27.01
C GLU A 18 5.00 11.71 -25.89
N ALA A 19 4.78 11.08 -24.73
CA ALA A 19 4.53 11.83 -23.52
C ALA A 19 5.74 12.73 -23.31
N SER A 20 5.53 14.03 -23.09
CA SER A 20 6.59 14.96 -22.74
C SER A 20 7.41 14.32 -21.63
N VAL A 21 8.66 13.96 -21.95
CA VAL A 21 9.56 13.32 -21.01
C VAL A 21 9.92 14.36 -19.97
N THR A 22 9.26 14.30 -18.81
CA THR A 22 9.83 14.89 -17.61
C THR A 22 11.18 14.22 -17.39
N PRO A 23 12.26 14.98 -17.08
CA PRO A 23 13.54 14.37 -16.82
C PRO A 23 13.37 13.35 -15.69
N GLU A 24 13.41 12.09 -16.06
CA GLU A 24 13.42 11.00 -15.11
C GLU A 24 14.70 11.06 -14.27
N ALA A 25 14.61 10.65 -13.02
CA ALA A 25 15.77 10.42 -12.19
C ALA A 25 16.75 9.52 -12.96
N PRO A 26 18.06 9.79 -12.88
CA PRO A 26 19.05 9.05 -13.67
C PRO A 26 18.91 7.55 -13.45
N VAL A 27 18.78 6.80 -14.56
CA VAL A 27 18.79 5.35 -14.56
C VAL A 27 20.23 4.90 -14.37
N GLY A 28 20.65 4.79 -13.13
CA GLY A 28 21.97 4.33 -12.75
C GLY A 28 21.92 3.57 -11.44
N PRO A 29 23.02 2.97 -10.97
CA PRO A 29 23.04 2.33 -9.68
C PRO A 29 22.67 3.35 -8.61
N VAL A 30 21.69 2.96 -7.79
CA VAL A 30 21.24 3.77 -6.66
C VAL A 30 22.34 3.75 -5.60
N GLU A 31 22.68 4.91 -5.04
CA GLU A 31 23.60 4.99 -3.91
C GLU A 31 23.01 4.15 -2.74
N PRO A 32 23.83 3.29 -2.11
CA PRO A 32 23.36 2.50 -0.98
C PRO A 32 22.85 3.38 0.15
N VAL A 33 21.68 3.02 0.68
CA VAL A 33 21.13 3.64 1.90
C VAL A 33 20.73 2.55 2.88
N GLY A 34 20.83 2.84 4.17
CA GLY A 34 20.31 1.95 5.19
C GLY A 34 18.78 1.99 5.25
N ILE A 35 18.19 0.95 5.83
CA ILE A 35 16.73 0.87 5.94
C ILE A 35 16.15 2.03 6.75
N ASP A 36 16.82 2.48 7.79
CA ASP A 36 16.32 3.59 8.61
C ASP A 36 16.28 4.89 7.82
N GLU A 37 17.29 5.15 6.98
CA GLU A 37 17.31 6.31 6.11
C GLU A 37 16.22 6.22 5.04
N LEU A 38 16.01 5.04 4.47
CA LEU A 38 14.93 4.83 3.50
C LEU A 38 13.56 5.11 4.14
N LEU A 39 13.34 4.63 5.36
CA LEU A 39 12.11 4.90 6.11
C LEU A 39 11.91 6.39 6.33
N ASP A 40 12.94 7.11 6.75
CA ASP A 40 12.85 8.56 6.93
C ASP A 40 12.43 9.28 5.65
N ARG A 41 12.99 8.87 4.52
CA ARG A 41 12.65 9.44 3.20
C ARG A 41 11.20 9.18 2.80
N VAL A 42 10.75 7.93 2.90
CA VAL A 42 9.39 7.58 2.48
C VAL A 42 8.34 8.19 3.41
N ARG A 43 8.66 8.35 4.68
CA ARG A 43 7.78 8.96 5.66
C ARG A 43 7.54 10.45 5.43
N GLU A 44 8.43 11.13 4.72
CA GLU A 44 8.22 12.52 4.32
C GLU A 44 6.99 12.71 3.45
N GLU A 45 6.59 11.67 2.72
CA GLU A 45 5.41 11.67 1.85
C GLU A 45 4.12 11.29 2.58
N LEU A 46 4.21 10.84 3.82
CA LEU A 46 3.08 10.28 4.57
C LEU A 46 2.63 11.22 5.67
N ASP A 47 1.32 11.38 5.80
CA ASP A 47 0.69 12.02 6.97
C ASP A 47 0.42 10.94 8.02
N ARG A 48 1.47 10.41 8.62
CA ARG A 48 1.39 9.33 9.61
C ARG A 48 0.52 9.73 10.79
N ILE A 49 -0.28 8.80 11.28
CA ILE A 49 -1.21 9.10 12.36
C ILE A 49 -0.97 8.25 13.60
N GLU A 50 -1.25 8.84 14.74
CA GLU A 50 -1.16 8.21 16.04
C GLU A 50 -2.35 7.27 16.28
N PRO A 51 -2.25 6.29 17.21
CA PRO A 51 -3.33 5.32 17.44
C PRO A 51 -4.70 5.95 17.75
N ARG A 52 -4.76 6.97 18.59
CA ARG A 52 -6.04 7.62 18.91
C ARG A 52 -6.66 8.34 17.72
N GLU A 53 -5.83 8.95 16.87
CA GLU A 53 -6.30 9.57 15.65
C GLU A 53 -6.82 8.51 14.67
N ALA A 54 -6.14 7.37 14.56
CA ALA A 54 -6.58 6.27 13.71
C ALA A 54 -7.91 5.69 14.20
N PHE A 55 -8.08 5.56 15.50
CA PHE A 55 -9.34 5.11 16.09
C PHE A 55 -10.49 6.06 15.74
N ALA A 56 -10.27 7.36 15.89
CA ALA A 56 -11.26 8.37 15.51
C ALA A 56 -11.53 8.38 14.00
N ALA A 57 -10.48 8.29 13.19
CA ALA A 57 -10.61 8.24 11.73
C ALA A 57 -11.42 7.03 11.25
N ALA A 58 -11.25 5.88 11.88
CA ALA A 58 -12.04 4.68 11.56
C ALA A 58 -13.53 4.89 11.81
N ALA A 59 -13.89 5.62 12.86
CA ALA A 59 -15.28 6.00 13.13
C ALA A 59 -15.85 6.91 12.04
N ASP A 60 -14.99 7.69 11.37
CA ASP A 60 -15.35 8.59 10.28
C ASP A 60 -15.17 7.97 8.88
N GLY A 61 -15.01 6.66 8.80
CA GLY A 61 -14.96 5.93 7.54
C GLY A 61 -13.57 5.57 7.01
N ALA A 62 -12.49 5.86 7.74
CA ALA A 62 -11.16 5.38 7.37
C ALA A 62 -11.10 3.86 7.44
N LEU A 63 -10.34 3.26 6.54
CA LEU A 63 -10.11 1.83 6.51
C LEU A 63 -8.78 1.50 7.19
N LEU A 64 -8.86 0.80 8.30
CA LEU A 64 -7.67 0.24 8.96
C LEU A 64 -7.33 -1.08 8.31
N VAL A 65 -6.08 -1.25 7.88
CA VAL A 65 -5.61 -2.45 7.19
C VAL A 65 -4.45 -3.07 7.95
N ASP A 66 -4.68 -4.25 8.50
CA ASP A 66 -3.71 -4.99 9.30
C ASP A 66 -2.90 -5.93 8.40
N ILE A 67 -1.59 -5.65 8.27
CA ILE A 67 -0.68 -6.45 7.44
C ILE A 67 0.25 -7.35 8.25
N ARG A 68 -0.03 -7.55 9.54
CA ARG A 68 0.80 -8.40 10.40
C ARG A 68 0.72 -9.86 9.98
N TYR A 69 1.75 -10.63 10.34
CA TYR A 69 1.73 -12.09 10.24
C TYR A 69 0.62 -12.68 11.08
N ALA A 70 0.07 -13.81 10.64
CA ALA A 70 -0.96 -14.54 11.37
C ALA A 70 -0.53 -14.89 12.80
N GLU A 71 0.72 -15.28 13.00
CA GLU A 71 1.25 -15.60 14.33
C GLU A 71 1.15 -14.43 15.31
N LEU A 72 1.41 -13.21 14.84
CA LEU A 72 1.30 -12.02 15.67
C LEU A 72 -0.17 -11.69 15.99
N ARG A 73 -1.06 -11.86 15.01
CA ARG A 73 -2.50 -11.68 15.23
C ARG A 73 -3.05 -12.69 16.23
N ASP A 74 -2.63 -13.94 16.11
CA ASP A 74 -3.06 -15.01 17.02
C ASP A 74 -2.57 -14.75 18.45
N ARG A 75 -1.36 -14.28 18.59
CA ARG A 75 -0.76 -13.97 19.91
C ARG A 75 -1.40 -12.75 20.58
N ASP A 76 -1.55 -11.67 19.82
CA ASP A 76 -1.87 -10.35 20.39
C ASP A 76 -3.30 -9.90 20.13
N GLY A 77 -4.05 -10.61 19.28
CA GLY A 77 -5.43 -10.26 18.93
C GLY A 77 -5.53 -9.36 17.70
N LEU A 78 -6.76 -8.94 17.42
CA LEU A 78 -7.14 -8.17 16.23
C LEU A 78 -7.71 -6.81 16.62
N ILE A 79 -7.56 -5.84 15.74
CA ILE A 79 -8.28 -4.56 15.84
C ILE A 79 -9.68 -4.78 15.28
N PRO A 80 -10.75 -4.60 16.08
CA PRO A 80 -12.11 -4.75 15.58
C PRO A 80 -12.38 -3.84 14.39
N GLY A 81 -12.96 -4.41 13.32
CA GLY A 81 -13.28 -3.68 12.09
C GLY A 81 -12.12 -3.46 11.12
N ALA A 82 -10.89 -3.80 11.49
CA ALA A 82 -9.77 -3.72 10.56
C ALA A 82 -9.84 -4.83 9.51
N LEU A 83 -9.48 -4.48 8.27
CA LEU A 83 -9.34 -5.44 7.19
C LEU A 83 -7.97 -6.11 7.33
N VAL A 84 -7.94 -7.44 7.38
CA VAL A 84 -6.70 -8.19 7.39
C VAL A 84 -6.29 -8.49 5.96
N VAL A 85 -5.09 -8.05 5.57
CA VAL A 85 -4.52 -8.31 4.25
C VAL A 85 -3.06 -8.68 4.39
N GLU A 86 -2.67 -9.80 3.80
CA GLU A 86 -1.26 -10.19 3.77
C GLU A 86 -0.45 -9.14 3.00
N ARG A 87 0.74 -8.79 3.51
CA ARG A 87 1.58 -7.77 2.86
C ARG A 87 1.80 -8.05 1.37
N ASN A 88 2.01 -9.32 1.00
CA ASN A 88 2.26 -9.72 -0.38
C ASN A 88 1.06 -9.57 -1.31
N GLU A 89 -0.12 -9.34 -0.78
CA GLU A 89 -1.36 -9.19 -1.54
C GLU A 89 -1.92 -7.76 -1.47
N LEU A 90 -1.27 -6.90 -0.68
CA LEU A 90 -1.83 -5.60 -0.32
C LEU A 90 -2.22 -4.76 -1.53
N GLU A 91 -1.33 -4.57 -2.48
CA GLU A 91 -1.56 -3.74 -3.65
C GLU A 91 -2.74 -4.25 -4.49
N TRP A 92 -2.82 -5.57 -4.68
CA TRP A 92 -3.91 -6.20 -5.43
C TRP A 92 -5.25 -6.08 -4.72
N ARG A 93 -5.25 -6.16 -3.40
CA ARG A 93 -6.47 -6.09 -2.60
C ARG A 93 -6.98 -4.66 -2.42
N LEU A 94 -6.10 -3.67 -2.44
CA LEU A 94 -6.46 -2.28 -2.19
C LEU A 94 -6.57 -1.45 -3.47
N ASP A 95 -6.22 -1.98 -4.62
CA ASP A 95 -6.35 -1.29 -5.90
C ASP A 95 -7.82 -1.20 -6.34
N PRO A 96 -8.45 0.01 -6.34
CA PRO A 96 -9.85 0.15 -6.75
C PRO A 96 -10.11 -0.23 -8.21
N LEU A 97 -9.07 -0.24 -9.05
CA LEU A 97 -9.16 -0.61 -10.46
C LEU A 97 -8.88 -2.09 -10.70
N GLY A 98 -8.48 -2.82 -9.68
CA GLY A 98 -8.04 -4.20 -9.80
C GLY A 98 -9.19 -5.21 -9.75
N SER A 99 -9.01 -6.35 -10.43
CA SER A 99 -9.99 -7.44 -10.42
C SER A 99 -9.99 -8.25 -9.13
N HIS A 100 -8.94 -8.07 -8.30
CA HIS A 100 -8.78 -8.79 -7.02
C HIS A 100 -9.04 -7.89 -5.80
N ARG A 101 -9.63 -6.72 -6.03
CA ARG A 101 -9.86 -5.77 -4.95
C ARG A 101 -10.77 -6.33 -3.86
N ALA A 102 -10.49 -5.96 -2.62
CA ALA A 102 -11.40 -6.18 -1.51
C ALA A 102 -12.67 -5.34 -1.71
N ALA A 103 -13.77 -5.78 -1.11
CA ALA A 103 -15.04 -5.04 -1.21
C ALA A 103 -14.93 -3.60 -0.69
N GLU A 104 -14.06 -3.39 0.30
CA GLU A 104 -13.82 -2.07 0.91
C GLU A 104 -13.00 -1.13 0.02
N ALA A 105 -12.27 -1.64 -0.97
CA ALA A 105 -11.42 -0.85 -1.87
C ALA A 105 -12.27 -0.20 -2.98
N THR A 106 -13.08 0.78 -2.61
CA THR A 106 -14.12 1.36 -3.48
C THR A 106 -13.71 2.63 -4.20
N SER A 107 -12.66 3.33 -3.74
CA SER A 107 -12.30 4.65 -4.26
C SER A 107 -10.84 4.97 -3.98
N HIS A 108 -10.23 5.76 -4.85
CA HIS A 108 -8.89 6.32 -4.63
C HIS A 108 -8.87 7.41 -3.54
N ASP A 109 -10.02 7.91 -3.13
CA ASP A 109 -10.15 8.89 -2.04
C ASP A 109 -10.23 8.24 -0.66
N LEU A 110 -10.22 6.93 -0.60
CA LEU A 110 -10.32 6.19 0.66
C LEU A 110 -9.12 6.51 1.56
N HIS A 111 -9.40 6.84 2.81
CA HIS A 111 -8.38 7.03 3.84
C HIS A 111 -7.93 5.68 4.37
N VAL A 112 -6.86 5.14 3.80
CA VAL A 112 -6.30 3.85 4.20
C VAL A 112 -5.21 4.06 5.23
N VAL A 113 -5.32 3.39 6.37
CA VAL A 113 -4.29 3.39 7.42
C VAL A 113 -3.72 1.98 7.54
N VAL A 114 -2.50 1.81 7.08
CA VAL A 114 -1.80 0.51 7.14
C VAL A 114 -1.19 0.31 8.52
N ILE A 115 -1.39 -0.86 9.09
CA ILE A 115 -0.95 -1.21 10.43
C ILE A 115 -0.09 -2.46 10.36
N CYS A 116 1.17 -2.34 10.78
CA CYS A 116 2.04 -3.48 11.04
C CYS A 116 2.27 -3.64 12.53
N ASN A 117 3.22 -4.45 12.95
CA ASN A 117 3.41 -4.72 14.38
C ASN A 117 3.97 -3.52 15.15
N GLU A 118 4.97 -2.83 14.61
CA GLU A 118 5.70 -1.75 15.30
C GLU A 118 5.80 -0.45 14.50
N GLY A 119 5.20 -0.38 13.32
CA GLY A 119 5.15 0.84 12.52
C GLY A 119 6.34 1.06 11.58
N TYR A 120 7.08 0.01 11.23
CA TYR A 120 8.19 0.09 10.26
C TYR A 120 7.74 -0.31 8.84
N ALA A 121 7.38 -1.57 8.65
CA ALA A 121 6.97 -2.08 7.33
C ALA A 121 5.75 -1.36 6.76
N SER A 122 4.87 -0.88 7.61
CA SER A 122 3.67 -0.16 7.21
C SER A 122 3.94 1.13 6.44
N SER A 123 5.05 1.81 6.74
CA SER A 123 5.44 3.02 6.00
C SER A 123 5.77 2.71 4.54
N LEU A 124 6.54 1.65 4.29
CA LEU A 124 6.84 1.20 2.92
C LEU A 124 5.57 0.74 2.20
N ALA A 125 4.71 0.03 2.89
CA ALA A 125 3.44 -0.44 2.34
C ALA A 125 2.50 0.73 1.96
N ALA A 126 2.40 1.75 2.82
CA ALA A 126 1.58 2.93 2.54
C ALA A 126 2.06 3.68 1.30
N VAL A 127 3.38 3.84 1.12
CA VAL A 127 3.95 4.47 -0.07
C VAL A 127 3.62 3.67 -1.32
N SER A 128 3.67 2.35 -1.27
CA SER A 128 3.27 1.48 -2.38
C SER A 128 1.82 1.73 -2.79
N LEU A 129 0.91 1.89 -1.83
CA LEU A 129 -0.48 2.23 -2.12
C LEU A 129 -0.64 3.62 -2.74
N ARG A 130 0.14 4.59 -2.29
CA ARG A 130 0.14 5.94 -2.89
C ARG A 130 0.55 5.90 -4.36
N GLN A 131 1.48 5.01 -4.73
CA GLN A 131 1.88 4.81 -6.13
C GLN A 131 0.75 4.28 -7.01
N LEU A 132 -0.26 3.64 -6.43
CA LEU A 132 -1.49 3.25 -7.12
C LEU A 132 -2.52 4.38 -7.23
N GLY A 133 -2.23 5.53 -6.66
CA GLY A 133 -3.15 6.67 -6.64
C GLY A 133 -4.03 6.79 -5.40
N LEU A 134 -3.81 5.94 -4.40
CA LEU A 134 -4.48 6.07 -3.09
C LEU A 134 -3.81 7.18 -2.30
N HIS A 135 -4.11 8.41 -2.67
CA HIS A 135 -3.38 9.61 -2.20
C HIS A 135 -3.54 9.90 -0.70
N ARG A 136 -4.53 9.29 -0.04
CA ARG A 136 -4.75 9.41 1.41
C ARG A 136 -4.23 8.21 2.19
N ALA A 137 -3.52 7.28 1.53
CA ALA A 137 -2.92 6.17 2.23
C ALA A 137 -1.80 6.64 3.15
N THR A 138 -1.82 6.16 4.37
CA THR A 138 -0.81 6.40 5.39
C THR A 138 -0.65 5.18 6.28
N ASP A 139 0.10 5.31 7.36
CA ASP A 139 0.33 4.23 8.29
C ASP A 139 0.25 4.67 9.75
N LEU A 140 0.15 3.69 10.63
CA LEU A 140 0.01 3.90 12.06
C LEU A 140 1.36 3.99 12.74
N VAL A 141 1.64 5.13 13.38
CA VAL A 141 2.85 5.31 14.20
C VAL A 141 2.88 4.27 15.31
N GLY A 142 3.99 3.55 15.43
CA GLY A 142 4.18 2.53 16.45
C GLY A 142 3.39 1.24 16.23
N GLY A 143 2.57 1.16 15.21
CA GLY A 143 1.83 -0.03 14.81
C GLY A 143 0.87 -0.58 15.86
N PHE A 144 0.59 -1.86 15.75
CA PHE A 144 -0.32 -2.55 16.67
C PHE A 144 0.13 -2.47 18.12
N GLN A 145 1.43 -2.51 18.40
CA GLN A 145 1.92 -2.44 19.77
C GLN A 145 1.58 -1.10 20.42
N ALA A 146 1.68 0.00 19.68
CA ALA A 146 1.27 1.31 20.16
C ALA A 146 -0.25 1.41 20.36
N TRP A 147 -1.04 0.83 19.44
CA TRP A 147 -2.49 0.73 19.58
C TRP A 147 -2.89 0.04 20.88
N LYS A 148 -2.28 -1.10 21.15
CA LYS A 148 -2.51 -1.90 22.36
C LYS A 148 -2.09 -1.14 23.62
N ALA A 149 -0.91 -0.49 23.57
CA ALA A 149 -0.38 0.27 24.72
C ALA A 149 -1.28 1.45 25.11
N GLU A 150 -2.00 2.03 24.15
CA GLU A 150 -2.97 3.09 24.37
C GLU A 150 -4.31 2.59 24.96
N GLY A 151 -4.46 1.28 25.12
CA GLY A 151 -5.70 0.70 25.65
C GLY A 151 -6.86 0.71 24.67
N LEU A 152 -6.60 0.86 23.39
CA LEU A 152 -7.64 0.85 22.34
C LEU A 152 -8.18 -0.56 22.11
N PRO A 153 -9.37 -0.72 21.53
CA PRO A 153 -10.03 -2.03 21.43
C PRO A 153 -9.20 -3.09 20.71
N VAL A 154 -9.10 -4.26 21.30
CA VAL A 154 -8.49 -5.46 20.74
C VAL A 154 -9.42 -6.64 21.00
N SER A 155 -9.68 -7.45 19.99
CA SER A 155 -10.48 -8.67 20.12
C SER A 155 -9.59 -9.92 20.00
N HIS A 156 -9.92 -10.94 20.77
CA HIS A 156 -9.23 -12.23 20.74
C HIS A 156 -10.12 -13.33 20.19
#